data_28f0136993b0e6341ee8de4d33fe242e
#
_entry.id   28f0136993b0e6341ee8de4d33fe242e
#
_cell.length_a   1.000
_cell.length_b   1.000
_cell.length_c   1.000
_cell.angle_alpha   90.00
_cell.angle_beta   90.00
_cell.angle_gamma   90.00
#
_symmetry.space_group_name_H-M   'P 1'
#
loop_
_entity.id
_entity.type
_entity.pdbx_description
1 polymer ?
#
loop_
_entity_poly.entity_id
_entity_poly.type
_entity_poly.pdbx_seq_one_letter_code
_entity_poly.pdbx_strand_id
1 'polypeptide(L)'
;LEDRRLVELFNRYGIRGTFNLNGGLPRPERIPESEWVELYKGHEVACHTYHHPTISRSPLDQTARQVLADRMQLEGVMGYPVRGLAYPNGSWTPEIAALLPALGIRYARVVGDTHDFAMPHDFMTWKATCHHTHNLLEDGKRFVELYKTQYLYMMYVWGHSFEFRTEEDWALMEQFCQLAGGREDTWYATNIEIVDYMADAARLQYTAAGDKVCNPNAQSIWVEVDGRHYEIPAGKTVALV
;
A
#
# COMPACT_ATOMS: atom_id res chain seq x y z
N LEU A 1 9.07 -17.39 6.14
CA LEU A 1 10.33 -17.04 6.87
C LEU A 1 11.16 -16.02 6.09
N GLU A 2 10.96 -15.93 4.80
CA GLU A 2 11.68 -15.05 3.86
C GLU A 2 11.40 -13.57 4.15
N ASP A 3 10.30 -13.24 4.82
CA ASP A 3 9.97 -11.87 5.23
C ASP A 3 11.08 -11.21 6.06
N ARG A 4 11.83 -11.97 6.86
CA ARG A 4 12.93 -11.41 7.67
C ARG A 4 14.01 -10.79 6.77
N ARG A 5 14.44 -11.52 5.72
CA ARG A 5 15.42 -11.02 4.74
C ARG A 5 14.83 -9.87 3.92
N LEU A 6 13.56 -9.94 3.56
CA LEU A 6 12.88 -8.90 2.77
C LEU A 6 12.74 -7.60 3.58
N VAL A 7 12.34 -7.68 4.84
CA VAL A 7 12.26 -6.54 5.77
C VAL A 7 13.64 -5.91 6.00
N GLU A 8 14.67 -6.74 6.24
CA GLU A 8 16.05 -6.26 6.38
C GLU A 8 16.51 -5.50 5.13
N LEU A 9 16.20 -6.05 3.94
CA LEU A 9 16.53 -5.42 2.67
C LEU A 9 15.81 -4.07 2.51
N PHE A 10 14.51 -4.03 2.75
CA PHE A 10 13.73 -2.79 2.66
C PHE A 10 14.23 -1.73 3.65
N ASN A 11 14.49 -2.11 4.90
CA ASN A 11 15.04 -1.20 5.91
C ASN A 11 16.40 -0.62 5.50
N ARG A 12 17.27 -1.44 4.91
CA ARG A 12 18.61 -1.02 4.43
C ARG A 12 18.53 0.09 3.38
N TYR A 13 17.52 0.05 2.51
CA TYR A 13 17.34 1.03 1.43
C TYR A 13 16.25 2.07 1.71
N GLY A 14 15.71 2.12 2.93
CA GLY A 14 14.68 3.08 3.32
C GLY A 14 13.33 2.87 2.64
N ILE A 15 13.06 1.68 2.10
CA ILE A 15 11.80 1.33 1.45
C ILE A 15 10.80 0.84 2.49
N ARG A 16 9.54 1.20 2.34
CA ARG A 16 8.44 0.73 3.20
C ARG A 16 7.58 -0.28 2.46
N GLY A 17 7.19 -1.33 3.15
CA GLY A 17 6.36 -2.40 2.59
C GLY A 17 5.03 -2.57 3.32
N THR A 18 4.09 -3.23 2.67
CA THR A 18 2.83 -3.69 3.25
C THR A 18 2.79 -5.22 3.20
N PHE A 19 2.72 -5.86 4.35
CA PHE A 19 2.72 -7.31 4.51
C PHE A 19 1.30 -7.81 4.77
N ASN A 20 0.77 -8.59 3.82
CA ASN A 20 -0.60 -9.11 3.90
C ASN A 20 -0.59 -10.48 4.56
N LEU A 21 -1.09 -10.59 5.78
CA LEU A 21 -1.03 -11.80 6.60
C LEU A 21 -2.39 -12.49 6.72
N ASN A 22 -2.36 -13.80 6.98
CA ASN A 22 -3.52 -14.61 7.32
C ASN A 22 -3.44 -15.02 8.79
N GLY A 23 -4.21 -14.43 9.67
CA GLY A 23 -4.18 -14.70 11.10
C GLY A 23 -4.61 -16.12 11.49
N GLY A 24 -5.41 -16.79 10.65
CA GLY A 24 -5.92 -18.14 10.90
C GLY A 24 -5.07 -19.29 10.37
N LEU A 25 -3.88 -19.01 9.84
CA LEU A 25 -3.02 -20.03 9.23
C LEU A 25 -1.63 -20.10 9.87
N PRO A 26 -1.51 -20.37 11.19
CA PRO A 26 -0.22 -20.60 11.80
C PRO A 26 0.41 -21.88 11.21
N ARG A 27 1.67 -21.79 10.77
CA ARG A 27 2.44 -22.91 10.24
C ARG A 27 3.91 -22.73 10.58
N PRO A 28 4.69 -23.82 10.74
CA PRO A 28 6.12 -23.73 11.01
C PRO A 28 6.93 -22.93 9.99
N GLU A 29 6.45 -22.88 8.75
CA GLU A 29 7.10 -22.17 7.64
C GLU A 29 6.77 -20.68 7.60
N ARG A 30 5.88 -20.20 8.49
CA ARG A 30 5.50 -18.78 8.59
C ARG A 30 6.21 -18.10 9.76
N ILE A 31 6.26 -16.79 9.73
CA ILE A 31 6.71 -15.99 10.86
C ILE A 31 5.73 -16.18 12.03
N PRO A 32 6.20 -16.56 13.23
CA PRO A 32 5.32 -16.69 14.40
C PRO A 32 4.78 -15.33 14.84
N GLU A 33 3.55 -15.32 15.35
CA GLU A 33 2.86 -14.10 15.80
C GLU A 33 3.67 -13.27 16.82
N SER A 34 4.43 -13.95 17.68
CA SER A 34 5.28 -13.30 18.68
C SER A 34 6.39 -12.42 18.10
N GLU A 35 6.68 -12.55 16.81
CA GLU A 35 7.70 -11.75 16.13
C GLU A 35 7.09 -10.60 15.30
N TRP A 36 5.78 -10.60 15.02
CA TRP A 36 5.19 -9.67 14.05
C TRP A 36 5.41 -8.20 14.40
N VAL A 37 5.23 -7.83 15.66
CA VAL A 37 5.36 -6.43 16.12
C VAL A 37 6.77 -5.88 15.86
N GLU A 38 7.80 -6.64 16.19
CA GLU A 38 9.19 -6.20 16.00
C GLU A 38 9.64 -6.36 14.54
N LEU A 39 9.26 -7.46 13.87
CA LEU A 39 9.67 -7.70 12.50
C LEU A 39 9.11 -6.64 11.53
N TYR A 40 7.81 -6.36 11.63
CA TYR A 40 7.16 -5.43 10.69
C TYR A 40 7.16 -3.97 11.17
N LYS A 41 7.97 -3.64 12.18
CA LYS A 41 8.10 -2.27 12.67
C LYS A 41 8.55 -1.30 11.56
N GLY A 42 7.76 -0.23 11.36
CA GLY A 42 8.00 0.71 10.26
C GLY A 42 7.39 0.31 8.92
N HIS A 43 6.78 -0.87 8.85
CA HIS A 43 6.01 -1.37 7.73
C HIS A 43 4.53 -1.50 8.12
N GLU A 44 3.66 -1.77 7.15
CA GLU A 44 2.26 -2.05 7.40
C GLU A 44 2.00 -3.55 7.44
N VAL A 45 1.16 -3.99 8.39
CA VAL A 45 0.51 -5.30 8.34
C VAL A 45 -0.94 -5.09 7.87
N ALA A 46 -1.35 -5.83 6.86
CA ALA A 46 -2.68 -5.79 6.25
C ALA A 46 -3.31 -7.19 6.19
N CYS A 47 -4.62 -7.25 5.98
CA CYS A 47 -5.38 -8.49 5.88
C CYS A 47 -5.13 -9.25 4.58
N HIS A 48 -5.25 -10.59 4.69
CA HIS A 48 -5.34 -11.47 3.52
C HIS A 48 -6.40 -12.55 3.68
N THR A 49 -7.44 -12.25 4.47
CA THR A 49 -8.47 -13.16 4.99
C THR A 49 -7.94 -14.22 5.95
N TYR A 50 -8.77 -14.69 6.86
CA TYR A 50 -8.34 -15.54 7.98
C TYR A 50 -7.77 -16.90 7.52
N HIS A 51 -8.43 -17.57 6.57
CA HIS A 51 -8.04 -18.90 6.04
C HIS A 51 -7.73 -18.91 4.54
N HIS A 52 -7.58 -17.75 3.89
CA HIS A 52 -7.26 -17.63 2.48
C HIS A 52 -8.24 -18.35 1.52
N PRO A 53 -9.57 -18.27 1.69
CA PRO A 53 -10.50 -18.86 0.74
C PRO A 53 -10.59 -18.06 -0.56
N THR A 54 -11.09 -18.68 -1.64
CA THR A 54 -11.48 -17.96 -2.87
C THR A 54 -12.82 -17.25 -2.61
N ILE A 55 -12.77 -16.04 -2.08
CA ILE A 55 -13.95 -15.33 -1.54
C ILE A 55 -15.01 -15.00 -2.58
N SER A 56 -14.66 -14.87 -3.87
CA SER A 56 -15.63 -14.68 -4.95
C SER A 56 -16.58 -15.87 -5.16
N ARG A 57 -16.28 -17.00 -4.53
CA ARG A 57 -17.11 -18.22 -4.55
C ARG A 57 -17.81 -18.48 -3.22
N SER A 58 -17.69 -17.56 -2.27
CA SER A 58 -18.27 -17.66 -0.93
C SER A 58 -19.46 -16.71 -0.79
N PRO A 59 -20.47 -17.04 0.03
CA PRO A 59 -21.51 -16.09 0.42
C PRO A 59 -20.89 -14.84 1.09
N LEU A 60 -21.53 -13.68 0.94
CA LEU A 60 -21.02 -12.41 1.46
C LEU A 60 -20.83 -12.41 2.99
N ASP A 61 -21.73 -13.08 3.73
CA ASP A 61 -21.60 -13.22 5.19
C ASP A 61 -20.36 -14.02 5.59
N GLN A 62 -20.00 -15.05 4.84
CA GLN A 62 -18.79 -15.83 5.05
C GLN A 62 -17.54 -15.01 4.70
N THR A 63 -17.59 -14.24 3.62
CA THR A 63 -16.53 -13.29 3.28
C THR A 63 -16.33 -12.26 4.39
N ALA A 64 -17.41 -11.66 4.91
CA ALA A 64 -17.35 -10.74 6.05
C ALA A 64 -16.70 -11.38 7.28
N ARG A 65 -17.07 -12.63 7.63
CA ARG A 65 -16.45 -13.36 8.75
C ARG A 65 -14.97 -13.59 8.54
N GLN A 66 -14.52 -13.96 7.34
CA GLN A 66 -13.12 -14.16 7.01
C GLN A 66 -12.30 -12.86 7.17
N VAL A 67 -12.82 -11.73 6.73
CA VAL A 67 -12.16 -10.42 6.86
C VAL A 67 -12.13 -9.97 8.32
N LEU A 68 -13.26 -10.03 9.03
CA LEU A 68 -13.33 -9.59 10.42
C LEU A 68 -12.50 -10.46 11.37
N ALA A 69 -12.51 -11.80 11.17
CA ALA A 69 -11.69 -12.70 11.98
C ALA A 69 -10.19 -12.43 11.77
N ASP A 70 -9.77 -12.18 10.54
CA ASP A 70 -8.39 -11.82 10.22
C ASP A 70 -7.99 -10.49 10.89
N ARG A 71 -8.80 -9.44 10.72
CA ARG A 71 -8.59 -8.16 11.38
C ARG A 71 -8.45 -8.31 12.90
N MET A 72 -9.39 -9.01 13.53
CA MET A 72 -9.37 -9.21 14.99
C MET A 72 -8.07 -9.87 15.46
N GLN A 73 -7.58 -10.88 14.74
CA GLN A 73 -6.32 -11.55 15.08
C GLN A 73 -5.12 -10.62 14.88
N LEU A 74 -5.03 -9.97 13.73
CA LEU A 74 -3.92 -9.07 13.42
C LEU A 74 -3.91 -7.86 14.36
N GLU A 75 -5.05 -7.22 14.59
CA GLU A 75 -5.21 -6.07 15.50
C GLU A 75 -4.88 -6.43 16.95
N GLY A 76 -5.23 -7.65 17.37
CA GLY A 76 -4.89 -8.16 18.71
C GLY A 76 -3.39 -8.29 18.96
N VAL A 77 -2.63 -8.63 17.91
CA VAL A 77 -1.16 -8.75 17.99
C VAL A 77 -0.48 -7.40 17.75
N MET A 78 -0.88 -6.69 16.69
CA MET A 78 -0.20 -5.46 16.26
C MET A 78 -0.54 -4.24 17.10
N GLY A 79 -1.69 -4.22 17.78
CA GLY A 79 -2.10 -3.12 18.66
C GLY A 79 -2.60 -1.88 17.95
N TYR A 80 -2.93 -1.97 16.66
CA TYR A 80 -3.50 -0.86 15.87
C TYR A 80 -4.57 -1.36 14.87
N PRO A 81 -5.48 -0.49 14.40
CA PRO A 81 -6.49 -0.86 13.42
C PRO A 81 -5.88 -1.29 12.08
N VAL A 82 -6.15 -2.51 11.64
CA VAL A 82 -5.73 -3.05 10.34
C VAL A 82 -6.78 -2.71 9.29
N ARG A 83 -6.43 -1.87 8.32
CA ARG A 83 -7.39 -1.25 7.39
C ARG A 83 -7.16 -1.59 5.92
N GLY A 84 -6.16 -2.40 5.62
CA GLY A 84 -5.82 -2.84 4.27
C GLY A 84 -6.16 -4.30 4.04
N LEU A 85 -6.34 -4.67 2.76
CA LEU A 85 -6.56 -6.06 2.34
C LEU A 85 -5.88 -6.34 1.00
N ALA A 86 -5.33 -7.55 0.83
CA ALA A 86 -5.10 -8.12 -0.48
C ALA A 86 -6.13 -9.24 -0.73
N TYR A 87 -6.75 -9.25 -1.89
CA TYR A 87 -7.72 -10.30 -2.23
C TYR A 87 -7.03 -11.67 -2.37
N PRO A 88 -7.45 -12.70 -1.60
CA PRO A 88 -6.87 -14.03 -1.73
C PRO A 88 -7.13 -14.58 -3.13
N ASN A 89 -6.12 -15.16 -3.76
CA ASN A 89 -6.16 -15.65 -5.14
C ASN A 89 -6.59 -14.58 -6.17
N GLY A 90 -6.49 -13.28 -5.85
CA GLY A 90 -7.03 -12.21 -6.67
C GLY A 90 -8.56 -12.25 -6.84
N SER A 91 -9.26 -13.04 -6.01
CA SER A 91 -10.69 -13.29 -6.14
C SER A 91 -11.51 -12.17 -5.50
N TRP A 92 -12.25 -11.44 -6.29
CA TRP A 92 -13.14 -10.37 -5.84
C TRP A 92 -14.39 -10.28 -6.73
N THR A 93 -15.41 -9.58 -6.25
CA THR A 93 -16.59 -9.16 -7.03
C THR A 93 -16.96 -7.72 -6.65
N PRO A 94 -17.76 -7.00 -7.46
CA PRO A 94 -18.24 -5.66 -7.10
C PRO A 94 -18.96 -5.63 -5.74
N GLU A 95 -19.71 -6.65 -5.40
CA GLU A 95 -20.44 -6.76 -4.14
C GLU A 95 -19.48 -6.91 -2.95
N ILE A 96 -18.40 -7.69 -3.11
CA ILE A 96 -17.35 -7.82 -2.09
C ILE A 96 -16.63 -6.48 -1.93
N ALA A 97 -16.23 -5.83 -3.01
CA ALA A 97 -15.57 -4.53 -2.96
C ALA A 97 -16.45 -3.47 -2.26
N ALA A 98 -17.77 -3.47 -2.52
CA ALA A 98 -18.72 -2.59 -1.86
C ALA A 98 -18.93 -2.92 -0.37
N LEU A 99 -18.74 -4.18 0.05
CA LEU A 99 -18.86 -4.61 1.44
C LEU A 99 -17.67 -4.15 2.30
N LEU A 100 -16.44 -4.20 1.76
CA LEU A 100 -15.20 -4.00 2.52
C LEU A 100 -15.14 -2.70 3.33
N PRO A 101 -15.60 -1.53 2.83
CA PRO A 101 -15.61 -0.29 3.62
C PRO A 101 -16.46 -0.40 4.90
N ALA A 102 -17.59 -1.11 4.87
CA ALA A 102 -18.42 -1.37 6.04
C ALA A 102 -17.73 -2.28 7.07
N LEU A 103 -16.75 -3.07 6.64
CA LEU A 103 -15.89 -3.89 7.48
C LEU A 103 -14.62 -3.14 7.94
N GLY A 104 -14.52 -1.82 7.69
CA GLY A 104 -13.40 -0.97 8.10
C GLY A 104 -12.15 -1.07 7.21
N ILE A 105 -12.25 -1.72 6.04
CA ILE A 105 -11.17 -1.78 5.04
C ILE A 105 -11.18 -0.51 4.20
N ARG A 106 -10.01 0.07 3.95
CA ARG A 106 -9.83 1.31 3.21
C ARG A 106 -9.26 1.12 1.81
N TYR A 107 -8.60 -0.01 1.58
CA TYR A 107 -8.11 -0.42 0.26
C TYR A 107 -8.05 -1.94 0.14
N ALA A 108 -8.11 -2.43 -1.09
CA ALA A 108 -7.94 -3.84 -1.38
C ALA A 108 -7.18 -4.05 -2.70
N ARG A 109 -6.01 -4.73 -2.63
CA ARG A 109 -5.18 -5.03 -3.78
C ARG A 109 -5.73 -6.22 -4.56
N VAL A 110 -5.88 -6.05 -5.87
CA VAL A 110 -6.19 -7.13 -6.83
C VAL A 110 -4.91 -7.63 -7.51
N VAL A 111 -4.97 -8.83 -8.08
CA VAL A 111 -3.90 -9.39 -8.92
C VAL A 111 -3.92 -8.71 -10.29
N GLY A 112 -2.74 -8.48 -10.86
CA GLY A 112 -2.54 -7.95 -12.21
C GLY A 112 -1.57 -6.78 -12.23
N ASP A 113 -0.83 -6.69 -13.32
CA ASP A 113 0.18 -5.69 -13.57
C ASP A 113 -0.35 -4.65 -14.56
N THR A 114 -0.11 -3.37 -14.28
CA THR A 114 -0.49 -2.28 -15.17
C THR A 114 0.65 -1.80 -16.04
N HIS A 115 1.88 -1.98 -15.58
CA HIS A 115 3.11 -1.36 -16.12
C HIS A 115 2.95 0.16 -16.30
N ASP A 116 2.11 0.77 -15.45
CA ASP A 116 1.78 2.19 -15.40
C ASP A 116 2.06 2.73 -13.99
N PHE A 117 2.18 4.04 -13.89
CA PHE A 117 2.47 4.76 -12.66
C PHE A 117 1.32 5.66 -12.20
N ALA A 118 0.16 5.58 -12.84
CA ALA A 118 -1.01 6.37 -12.47
C ALA A 118 -1.53 5.97 -11.07
N MET A 119 -2.01 6.98 -10.33
CA MET A 119 -2.74 6.72 -9.09
C MET A 119 -4.03 5.95 -9.38
N PRO A 120 -4.46 5.01 -8.51
CA PRO A 120 -5.68 4.25 -8.76
C PRO A 120 -6.93 5.15 -8.69
N HIS A 121 -7.89 4.89 -9.55
CA HIS A 121 -9.21 5.52 -9.47
C HIS A 121 -10.05 5.00 -8.31
N ASP A 122 -9.84 3.71 -7.94
CA ASP A 122 -10.55 3.04 -6.87
C ASP A 122 -9.57 2.19 -6.05
N PHE A 123 -9.40 2.56 -4.79
CA PHE A 123 -8.55 1.82 -3.87
C PHE A 123 -9.13 0.45 -3.47
N MET A 124 -10.43 0.17 -3.70
CA MET A 124 -11.00 -1.17 -3.44
C MET A 124 -10.65 -2.20 -4.53
N THR A 125 -10.12 -1.74 -5.66
CA THR A 125 -9.67 -2.60 -6.78
C THR A 125 -8.27 -2.21 -7.25
N TRP A 126 -7.37 -1.95 -6.29
CA TRP A 126 -6.05 -1.39 -6.53
C TRP A 126 -5.13 -2.40 -7.24
N LYS A 127 -4.74 -2.09 -8.47
CA LYS A 127 -3.74 -2.84 -9.24
C LYS A 127 -2.34 -2.29 -8.97
N ALA A 128 -1.36 -3.18 -8.98
CA ALA A 128 0.04 -2.81 -8.88
C ALA A 128 0.63 -2.43 -10.24
N THR A 129 1.78 -1.76 -10.23
CA THR A 129 2.60 -1.52 -11.44
C THR A 129 3.10 -2.84 -11.99
N CYS A 130 3.74 -3.67 -11.17
CA CYS A 130 4.24 -4.97 -11.60
C CYS A 130 4.35 -5.97 -10.43
N HIS A 131 4.31 -7.24 -10.75
CA HIS A 131 4.79 -8.30 -9.88
C HIS A 131 6.33 -8.27 -9.84
N HIS A 132 6.95 -8.61 -8.69
CA HIS A 132 8.41 -8.53 -8.53
C HIS A 132 9.21 -9.40 -9.52
N THR A 133 8.57 -10.39 -10.16
CA THR A 133 9.19 -11.21 -11.22
C THR A 133 8.90 -10.70 -12.63
N HIS A 134 8.11 -9.61 -12.79
CA HIS A 134 7.69 -9.10 -14.10
C HIS A 134 8.25 -7.70 -14.34
N ASN A 135 9.24 -7.58 -15.21
CA ASN A 135 9.85 -6.31 -15.66
C ASN A 135 10.29 -5.33 -14.54
N LEU A 136 10.55 -5.85 -13.33
CA LEU A 136 10.80 -5.05 -12.14
C LEU A 136 11.84 -3.95 -12.33
N LEU A 137 13.00 -4.29 -12.89
CA LEU A 137 14.10 -3.32 -13.12
C LEU A 137 13.81 -2.35 -14.26
N GLU A 138 13.09 -2.80 -15.29
CA GLU A 138 12.69 -1.94 -16.40
C GLU A 138 11.67 -0.89 -15.96
N ASP A 139 10.62 -1.33 -15.27
CA ASP A 139 9.62 -0.43 -14.70
C ASP A 139 10.25 0.49 -13.63
N GLY A 140 11.17 -0.05 -12.81
CA GLY A 140 11.92 0.74 -11.85
C GLY A 140 12.73 1.86 -12.49
N LYS A 141 13.47 1.57 -13.57
CA LYS A 141 14.22 2.58 -14.34
C LYS A 141 13.30 3.64 -14.93
N ARG A 142 12.22 3.22 -15.57
CA ARG A 142 11.22 4.14 -16.12
C ARG A 142 10.62 5.05 -15.04
N PHE A 143 10.37 4.50 -13.86
CA PHE A 143 9.82 5.26 -12.74
C PHE A 143 10.80 6.32 -12.22
N VAL A 144 12.05 5.96 -11.95
CA VAL A 144 13.04 6.90 -11.40
C VAL A 144 13.50 7.96 -12.40
N GLU A 145 13.34 7.71 -13.70
CA GLU A 145 13.61 8.66 -14.78
C GLU A 145 12.40 9.52 -15.15
N LEU A 146 11.21 9.15 -14.64
CA LEU A 146 9.97 9.86 -14.95
C LEU A 146 9.91 11.19 -14.19
N TYR A 147 9.81 12.29 -14.93
CA TYR A 147 9.58 13.61 -14.36
C TYR A 147 8.27 14.19 -14.90
N LYS A 148 7.29 14.35 -14.01
CA LYS A 148 6.00 14.97 -14.31
C LYS A 148 5.54 15.84 -13.15
N THR A 149 5.00 17.01 -13.46
CA THR A 149 4.51 17.98 -12.49
C THR A 149 2.99 18.16 -12.51
N GLN A 150 2.31 17.55 -13.49
CA GLN A 150 0.87 17.75 -13.72
C GLN A 150 -0.03 16.89 -12.83
N TYR A 151 0.50 15.76 -12.30
CA TYR A 151 -0.24 14.82 -11.45
C TYR A 151 0.71 13.92 -10.66
N LEU A 152 0.21 13.39 -9.57
CA LEU A 152 0.93 12.39 -8.79
C LEU A 152 1.06 11.08 -9.58
N TYR A 153 2.20 10.42 -9.42
CA TYR A 153 2.45 9.09 -9.96
C TYR A 153 3.13 8.21 -8.90
N MET A 154 2.97 6.92 -9.04
CA MET A 154 3.34 5.94 -8.04
C MET A 154 3.88 4.67 -8.70
N MET A 155 4.92 4.08 -8.11
CA MET A 155 5.32 2.72 -8.41
C MET A 155 4.88 1.79 -7.28
N TYR A 156 4.10 0.78 -7.64
CA TYR A 156 3.59 -0.24 -6.72
C TYR A 156 4.04 -1.62 -7.16
N VAL A 157 4.95 -2.23 -6.40
CA VAL A 157 5.43 -3.60 -6.65
C VAL A 157 4.69 -4.55 -5.71
N TRP A 158 4.27 -5.71 -6.22
CA TRP A 158 3.64 -6.75 -5.43
C TRP A 158 4.29 -8.11 -5.66
N GLY A 159 3.98 -9.08 -4.81
CA GLY A 159 4.46 -10.45 -4.91
C GLY A 159 4.29 -11.20 -3.60
N HIS A 160 4.98 -12.32 -3.46
CA HIS A 160 4.96 -13.14 -2.26
C HIS A 160 6.39 -13.44 -1.80
N SER A 161 6.68 -13.31 -0.51
CA SER A 161 8.02 -13.57 0.02
C SER A 161 8.50 -15.00 -0.21
N PHE A 162 7.60 -15.99 -0.21
CA PHE A 162 7.94 -17.40 -0.48
C PHE A 162 8.38 -17.68 -1.94
N GLU A 163 8.28 -16.71 -2.85
CA GLU A 163 8.73 -16.82 -4.23
C GLU A 163 10.23 -16.54 -4.38
N PHE A 164 10.88 -15.93 -3.39
CA PHE A 164 12.32 -15.73 -3.34
C PHE A 164 13.03 -17.05 -2.99
N ARG A 165 13.26 -17.90 -3.99
CA ARG A 165 13.77 -19.27 -3.80
C ARG A 165 15.25 -19.41 -4.09
N THR A 166 15.81 -18.53 -4.90
CA THR A 166 17.20 -18.54 -5.34
C THR A 166 17.91 -17.25 -4.95
N GLU A 167 19.23 -17.25 -4.95
CA GLU A 167 19.98 -16.02 -4.74
C GLU A 167 19.84 -15.03 -5.90
N GLU A 168 19.47 -15.48 -7.08
CA GLU A 168 19.14 -14.62 -8.23
C GLU A 168 17.86 -13.84 -7.98
N ASP A 169 16.82 -14.44 -7.35
CA ASP A 169 15.59 -13.73 -6.98
C ASP A 169 15.89 -12.61 -5.98
N TRP A 170 16.73 -12.91 -4.98
CA TRP A 170 17.16 -11.92 -4.00
C TRP A 170 18.04 -10.83 -4.60
N ALA A 171 18.95 -11.19 -5.51
CA ALA A 171 19.81 -10.24 -6.21
C ALA A 171 18.99 -9.28 -7.08
N LEU A 172 17.94 -9.77 -7.75
CA LEU A 172 17.02 -8.94 -8.53
C LEU A 172 16.31 -7.91 -7.64
N MET A 173 15.76 -8.35 -6.50
CA MET A 173 15.10 -7.45 -5.56
C MET A 173 16.08 -6.44 -4.95
N GLU A 174 17.30 -6.86 -4.62
CA GLU A 174 18.31 -5.94 -4.10
C GLU A 174 18.73 -4.89 -5.14
N GLN A 175 18.90 -5.28 -6.40
CA GLN A 175 19.16 -4.31 -7.49
C GLN A 175 18.02 -3.31 -7.64
N PHE A 176 16.76 -3.75 -7.51
CA PHE A 176 15.64 -2.85 -7.51
C PHE A 176 15.66 -1.89 -6.30
N CYS A 177 15.95 -2.40 -5.10
CA CYS A 177 16.06 -1.56 -3.90
C CYS A 177 17.22 -0.54 -4.01
N GLN A 178 18.35 -0.93 -4.62
CA GLN A 178 19.45 0.00 -4.91
C GLN A 178 19.06 1.09 -5.91
N LEU A 179 18.27 0.74 -6.93
CA LEU A 179 17.82 1.67 -7.97
C LEU A 179 16.78 2.66 -7.42
N ALA A 180 15.81 2.16 -6.66
CA ALA A 180 14.63 2.90 -6.26
C ALA A 180 14.72 3.50 -4.85
N GLY A 181 15.56 2.96 -3.96
CA GLY A 181 15.64 3.37 -2.56
C GLY A 181 16.51 4.60 -2.31
N GLY A 182 16.30 5.27 -1.16
CA GLY A 182 17.14 6.37 -0.68
C GLY A 182 17.09 7.65 -1.51
N ARG A 183 16.09 7.86 -2.34
CA ARG A 183 15.94 9.05 -3.20
C ARG A 183 15.25 10.19 -2.43
N GLU A 184 15.77 11.39 -2.55
CA GLU A 184 15.19 12.58 -1.90
C GLU A 184 13.89 13.08 -2.56
N ASP A 185 13.66 12.69 -3.82
CA ASP A 185 12.49 13.07 -4.62
C ASP A 185 11.34 12.04 -4.54
N THR A 186 11.47 11.03 -3.69
CA THR A 186 10.53 9.91 -3.60
C THR A 186 10.03 9.72 -2.17
N TRP A 187 8.71 9.68 -2.01
CA TRP A 187 8.07 9.31 -0.76
C TRP A 187 7.90 7.80 -0.68
N TYR A 188 8.57 7.17 0.28
CA TYR A 188 8.42 5.75 0.58
C TYR A 188 7.31 5.57 1.58
N ALA A 189 6.20 4.98 1.16
CA ALA A 189 5.01 4.86 1.97
C ALA A 189 4.43 3.45 1.94
N THR A 190 3.74 3.08 3.01
CA THR A 190 2.88 1.90 3.04
C THR A 190 1.58 2.21 2.31
N ASN A 191 0.83 1.15 1.96
CA ASN A 191 -0.43 1.33 1.24
C ASN A 191 -1.41 2.22 2.01
N ILE A 192 -1.54 2.01 3.32
CA ILE A 192 -2.49 2.78 4.12
C ILE A 192 -2.08 4.25 4.27
N GLU A 193 -0.78 4.56 4.30
CA GLU A 193 -0.30 5.95 4.32
C GLU A 193 -0.68 6.69 3.03
N ILE A 194 -0.55 6.02 1.87
CA ILE A 194 -0.98 6.59 0.58
C ILE A 194 -2.48 6.83 0.59
N VAL A 195 -3.28 5.86 1.02
CA VAL A 195 -4.74 5.97 1.08
C VAL A 195 -5.20 7.11 1.99
N ASP A 196 -4.61 7.22 3.18
CA ASP A 196 -4.93 8.28 4.13
C ASP A 196 -4.54 9.66 3.57
N TYR A 197 -3.35 9.79 2.98
CA TYR A 197 -2.89 11.03 2.37
C TYR A 197 -3.80 11.48 1.20
N MET A 198 -4.16 10.54 0.32
CA MET A 198 -5.07 10.84 -0.80
C MET A 198 -6.48 11.22 -0.34
N ALA A 199 -6.98 10.57 0.72
CA ALA A 199 -8.26 10.94 1.33
C ALA A 199 -8.22 12.34 1.93
N ASP A 200 -7.12 12.71 2.59
CA ASP A 200 -6.92 14.05 3.14
C ASP A 200 -6.73 15.10 2.04
N ALA A 201 -5.98 14.78 0.97
CA ALA A 201 -5.84 15.67 -0.18
C ALA A 201 -7.19 15.97 -0.85
N ALA A 202 -8.06 14.97 -0.96
CA ALA A 202 -9.41 15.13 -1.50
C ALA A 202 -10.34 16.02 -0.63
N ARG A 203 -9.98 16.28 0.62
CA ARG A 203 -10.73 17.14 1.54
C ARG A 203 -10.30 18.60 1.50
N LEU A 204 -9.25 18.95 0.77
CA LEU A 204 -8.84 20.35 0.59
C LEU A 204 -9.98 21.17 -0.02
N GLN A 205 -10.14 22.38 0.49
CA GLN A 205 -11.23 23.30 0.09
C GLN A 205 -10.63 24.53 -0.58
N TYR A 206 -10.93 24.70 -1.85
CA TYR A 206 -10.47 25.84 -2.64
C TYR A 206 -11.52 26.96 -2.66
N THR A 207 -11.06 28.19 -2.65
CA THR A 207 -11.96 29.35 -2.92
C THR A 207 -12.47 29.29 -4.34
N ALA A 208 -13.62 29.90 -4.61
CA ALA A 208 -14.17 29.99 -5.96
C ALA A 208 -13.25 30.73 -6.95
N ALA A 209 -12.42 31.64 -6.45
CA ALA A 209 -11.39 32.34 -7.24
C ALA A 209 -10.14 31.50 -7.50
N GLY A 210 -9.97 30.36 -6.79
CA GLY A 210 -8.76 29.52 -6.89
C GLY A 210 -7.51 30.10 -6.25
N ASP A 211 -7.63 31.24 -5.57
CA ASP A 211 -6.51 31.99 -4.98
C ASP A 211 -6.09 31.54 -3.58
N LYS A 212 -6.92 30.68 -2.94
CA LYS A 212 -6.64 30.15 -1.58
C LYS A 212 -7.11 28.72 -1.47
N VAL A 213 -6.42 27.97 -0.59
CA VAL A 213 -6.78 26.60 -0.21
C VAL A 213 -6.79 26.48 1.32
N CYS A 214 -7.84 25.86 1.84
CA CYS A 214 -7.98 25.51 3.25
C CYS A 214 -7.75 24.02 3.43
N ASN A 215 -6.91 23.63 4.38
CA ASN A 215 -6.65 22.27 4.79
C ASN A 215 -7.39 21.97 6.09
N PRO A 216 -8.51 21.22 6.07
CA PRO A 216 -9.24 20.85 7.27
C PRO A 216 -8.66 19.64 8.02
N ASN A 217 -7.55 19.08 7.52
CA ASN A 217 -6.95 17.84 8.02
C ASN A 217 -5.99 18.09 9.19
N ALA A 218 -5.57 16.99 9.84
CA ALA A 218 -4.61 17.04 10.94
C ALA A 218 -3.12 16.96 10.49
N GLN A 219 -2.88 16.79 9.19
CA GLN A 219 -1.53 16.76 8.60
C GLN A 219 -1.38 17.80 7.49
N SER A 220 -0.15 18.20 7.20
CA SER A 220 0.16 19.04 6.04
C SER A 220 -0.12 18.30 4.74
N ILE A 221 -0.67 19.01 3.75
CA ILE A 221 -0.85 18.52 2.39
C ILE A 221 -0.08 19.44 1.44
N TRP A 222 0.59 18.84 0.47
CA TRP A 222 1.33 19.57 -0.55
C TRP A 222 0.52 19.65 -1.83
N VAL A 223 0.52 20.83 -2.45
CA VAL A 223 -0.08 21.06 -3.76
C VAL A 223 0.90 21.78 -4.66
N GLU A 224 0.80 21.56 -5.96
CA GLU A 224 1.51 22.31 -6.96
C GLU A 224 0.53 23.20 -7.74
N VAL A 225 0.89 24.46 -7.91
CA VAL A 225 0.11 25.43 -8.71
C VAL A 225 1.11 26.20 -9.57
N ASP A 226 0.95 26.16 -10.87
CA ASP A 226 1.81 26.86 -11.85
C ASP A 226 3.32 26.61 -11.65
N GLY A 227 3.69 25.37 -11.34
CA GLY A 227 5.07 24.96 -11.12
C GLY A 227 5.65 25.33 -9.75
N ARG A 228 4.83 25.86 -8.84
CA ARG A 228 5.23 26.18 -7.46
C ARG A 228 4.62 25.18 -6.48
N HIS A 229 5.43 24.73 -5.53
CA HIS A 229 4.98 23.83 -4.46
C HIS A 229 4.54 24.63 -3.23
N TYR A 230 3.36 24.32 -2.71
CA TYR A 230 2.81 24.93 -1.51
C TYR A 230 2.57 23.84 -0.45
N GLU A 231 3.15 24.04 0.73
CA GLU A 231 2.71 23.31 1.91
C GLU A 231 1.45 23.97 2.44
N ILE A 232 0.40 23.16 2.63
CA ILE A 232 -0.82 23.61 3.27
C ILE A 232 -0.87 22.97 4.66
N PRO A 233 -0.41 23.67 5.71
CA PRO A 233 -0.35 23.09 7.05
C PRO A 233 -1.71 22.71 7.60
N ALA A 234 -1.71 21.77 8.54
CA ALA A 234 -2.91 21.28 9.23
C ALA A 234 -3.76 22.45 9.78
N GLY A 235 -5.03 22.48 9.46
CA GLY A 235 -6.00 23.48 9.92
C GLY A 235 -5.77 24.91 9.39
N LYS A 236 -4.95 25.11 8.35
CA LYS A 236 -4.63 26.45 7.82
C LYS A 236 -5.24 26.70 6.46
N THR A 237 -5.41 28.00 6.16
CA THR A 237 -5.71 28.49 4.82
C THR A 237 -4.47 29.21 4.27
N VAL A 238 -4.05 28.84 3.08
CA VAL A 238 -2.85 29.38 2.39
C VAL A 238 -3.28 30.06 1.10
N ALA A 239 -2.68 31.20 0.78
CA ALA A 239 -2.85 31.85 -0.50
C ALA A 239 -1.96 31.18 -1.57
N LEU A 240 -2.54 30.97 -2.74
CA LEU A 240 -1.87 30.39 -3.91
C LEU A 240 -1.56 31.54 -4.88
N VAL A 241 -0.31 32.02 -4.90
CA VAL A 241 0.11 33.20 -5.69
C VAL A 241 1.41 32.89 -6.43
#